data_ba7d0ef07543d4c24d720cf1eb1af431
#
_entry.id   ba7d0ef07543d4c24d720cf1eb1af431
#
_cell.length_a   1.000
_cell.length_b   1.000
_cell.length_c   1.000
_cell.angle_alpha   90.00
_cell.angle_beta   90.00
_cell.angle_gamma   90.00
#
_symmetry.space_group_name_H-M   'P 1'
#
loop_
_entity.id
_entity.type
_entity.pdbx_description
1 polymer ?
#
loop_
_entity_poly.entity_id
_entity_poly.type
_entity_poly.pdbx_seq_one_letter_code
_entity_poly.pdbx_strand_id
1 'polypeptide(L)'
;MKLNSVSLKWRDQLNKQLRVLFIGTYVPKECGIATFTSDLLNSVSGGNNDIHCEVIAVSDPSENHNYSEEVVSQIERNKLEDYYRAADFINHSDTDVLCLQHEFGLFGRPQKITFLLFYQE
;
A
#
# COMPACT_ATOMS: atom_id res chain seq x y z
N MET A 1 -32.18 -22.91 -12.72
CA MET A 1 -30.99 -22.79 -13.55
C MET A 1 -29.73 -23.09 -12.74
N LYS A 2 -28.97 -24.04 -13.21
CA LYS A 2 -27.79 -24.47 -12.48
C LYS A 2 -26.57 -23.61 -12.89
N LEU A 3 -26.00 -22.87 -11.93
CA LEU A 3 -24.82 -22.06 -12.20
C LEU A 3 -23.60 -22.98 -12.31
N ASN A 4 -22.75 -22.75 -13.30
CA ASN A 4 -21.49 -23.46 -13.42
C ASN A 4 -20.44 -22.85 -12.49
N SER A 5 -19.30 -23.52 -12.33
CA SER A 5 -18.22 -23.09 -11.45
C SER A 5 -17.64 -21.71 -11.84
N VAL A 6 -17.66 -21.37 -13.12
CA VAL A 6 -17.18 -20.07 -13.59
C VAL A 6 -18.09 -18.95 -13.12
N SER A 7 -19.41 -19.14 -13.20
CA SER A 7 -20.38 -18.14 -12.72
C SER A 7 -20.26 -17.92 -11.22
N LEU A 8 -20.01 -18.97 -10.44
CA LEU A 8 -19.81 -18.86 -9.00
C LEU A 8 -18.53 -18.09 -8.68
N LYS A 9 -17.44 -18.32 -9.41
CA LYS A 9 -16.20 -17.58 -9.23
C LYS A 9 -16.38 -16.08 -9.52
N TRP A 10 -17.13 -15.75 -10.55
CA TRP A 10 -17.43 -14.36 -10.87
C TRP A 10 -18.21 -13.67 -9.75
N ARG A 11 -19.19 -14.36 -9.17
CA ARG A 11 -19.96 -13.83 -8.04
C ARG A 11 -19.11 -13.59 -6.83
N ASP A 12 -18.21 -14.53 -6.52
CA ASP A 12 -17.30 -14.38 -5.40
C ASP A 12 -16.38 -13.18 -5.60
N GLN A 13 -15.87 -12.96 -6.81
CA GLN A 13 -15.04 -11.80 -7.12
C GLN A 13 -15.82 -10.50 -7.03
N LEU A 14 -17.06 -10.45 -7.51
CA LEU A 14 -17.87 -9.26 -7.44
C LEU A 14 -18.26 -8.87 -6.02
N ASN A 15 -18.37 -9.86 -5.13
CA ASN A 15 -18.69 -9.64 -3.73
C ASN A 15 -17.44 -9.45 -2.86
N LYS A 16 -16.26 -9.68 -3.43
CA LYS A 16 -15.01 -9.52 -2.70
C LYS A 16 -14.65 -8.04 -2.60
N GLN A 17 -14.24 -7.64 -1.40
CA GLN A 17 -13.73 -6.31 -1.16
C GLN A 17 -12.42 -6.11 -1.93
N LEU A 18 -12.31 -5.02 -2.68
CA LEU A 18 -11.07 -4.65 -3.36
C LEU A 18 -10.07 -4.13 -2.32
N ARG A 19 -8.87 -4.67 -2.33
CA ARG A 19 -7.83 -4.30 -1.37
C ARG A 19 -6.75 -3.50 -2.07
N VAL A 20 -6.60 -2.24 -1.66
CA VAL A 20 -5.64 -1.30 -2.23
C VAL A 20 -4.58 -0.99 -1.19
N LEU A 21 -3.33 -1.13 -1.55
CA LEU A 21 -2.19 -0.82 -0.68
C LEU A 21 -1.42 0.36 -1.27
N PHE A 22 -1.31 1.43 -0.47
CA PHE A 22 -0.52 2.61 -0.83
C PHE A 22 0.86 2.50 -0.19
N ILE A 23 1.90 2.84 -0.94
CA ILE A 23 3.26 2.94 -0.41
C ILE A 23 3.76 4.36 -0.67
N GLY A 24 4.17 5.05 0.38
CA GLY A 24 4.71 6.40 0.26
C GLY A 24 4.79 7.11 1.59
N THR A 25 5.16 8.37 1.54
CA THR A 25 5.13 9.24 2.70
C THR A 25 3.68 9.47 3.13
N TYR A 26 3.42 9.41 4.44
CA TYR A 26 2.06 9.48 4.94
C TYR A 26 1.94 10.42 6.14
N VAL A 27 0.73 10.88 6.40
CA VAL A 27 0.43 11.70 7.58
C VAL A 27 0.67 10.86 8.85
N PRO A 28 1.13 11.43 9.96
CA PRO A 28 1.14 12.85 10.30
C PRO A 28 2.37 13.64 9.82
N LYS A 29 3.19 13.09 8.95
CA LYS A 29 4.29 13.87 8.38
C LYS A 29 3.72 15.06 7.61
N GLU A 30 4.23 16.25 7.91
CA GLU A 30 3.76 17.49 7.29
C GLU A 30 4.49 17.75 5.97
N CYS A 31 3.97 17.19 4.89
CA CYS A 31 4.45 17.47 3.54
C CYS A 31 3.33 17.26 2.53
N GLY A 32 3.48 17.85 1.34
CA GLY A 32 2.45 17.79 0.30
C GLY A 32 2.14 16.38 -0.17
N ILE A 33 3.16 15.52 -0.27
CA ILE A 33 2.97 14.13 -0.71
C ILE A 33 2.18 13.32 0.33
N ALA A 34 2.49 13.51 1.62
CA ALA A 34 1.76 12.82 2.68
C ALA A 34 0.29 13.23 2.69
N THR A 35 0.03 14.52 2.56
CA THR A 35 -1.34 15.04 2.49
C THR A 35 -2.07 14.49 1.27
N PHE A 36 -1.41 14.50 0.11
CA PHE A 36 -1.98 13.98 -1.12
C PHE A 36 -2.34 12.49 -0.99
N THR A 37 -1.44 11.69 -0.44
CA THR A 37 -1.66 10.26 -0.25
C THR A 37 -2.85 10.00 0.68
N SER A 38 -2.93 10.75 1.78
CA SER A 38 -4.04 10.66 2.71
C SER A 38 -5.37 11.06 2.06
N ASP A 39 -5.39 12.14 1.31
CA ASP A 39 -6.58 12.60 0.60
C ASP A 39 -7.02 11.59 -0.45
N LEU A 40 -6.08 11.03 -1.19
CA LEU A 40 -6.36 10.01 -2.20
C LEU A 40 -6.95 8.75 -1.56
N LEU A 41 -6.35 8.29 -0.47
CA LEU A 41 -6.86 7.14 0.27
C LEU A 41 -8.29 7.37 0.74
N ASN A 42 -8.55 8.54 1.33
CA ASN A 42 -9.87 8.88 1.83
C ASN A 42 -10.89 8.99 0.70
N SER A 43 -10.48 9.50 -0.45
CA SER A 43 -11.35 9.59 -1.63
C SER A 43 -11.69 8.21 -2.19
N VAL A 44 -10.72 7.31 -2.23
CA VAL A 44 -10.90 5.95 -2.74
C VAL A 44 -11.77 5.12 -1.81
N SER A 45 -11.54 5.22 -0.50
CA SER A 45 -12.24 4.41 0.50
C SER A 45 -13.53 5.06 1.01
N GLY A 46 -13.69 6.36 0.84
CA GLY A 46 -14.76 7.14 1.44
C GLY A 46 -16.15 6.73 0.96
N GLY A 47 -16.98 6.26 1.89
CA GLY A 47 -18.35 5.89 1.58
C GLY A 47 -18.51 4.61 0.79
N ASN A 48 -17.44 3.89 0.50
CA ASN A 48 -17.49 2.66 -0.27
C ASN A 48 -16.90 1.50 0.53
N ASN A 49 -17.77 0.66 1.08
CA ASN A 49 -17.36 -0.50 1.86
C ASN A 49 -16.75 -1.61 1.01
N ASP A 50 -16.80 -1.50 -0.32
CA ASP A 50 -16.23 -2.49 -1.22
C ASP A 50 -14.73 -2.29 -1.45
N ILE A 51 -14.16 -1.24 -0.90
CA ILE A 51 -12.73 -0.93 -1.05
C ILE A 51 -12.09 -0.82 0.32
N HIS A 52 -11.08 -1.65 0.54
CA HIS A 52 -10.26 -1.63 1.77
C HIS A 52 -8.90 -1.06 1.45
N CYS A 53 -8.49 0.00 2.14
CA CYS A 53 -7.23 0.68 1.91
C CYS A 53 -6.29 0.53 3.09
N GLU A 54 -5.04 0.20 2.79
CA GLU A 54 -3.96 0.11 3.76
C GLU A 54 -2.75 0.89 3.24
N VAL A 55 -1.83 1.22 4.14
CA VAL A 55 -0.65 2.04 3.83
C VAL A 55 0.60 1.38 4.38
N ILE A 56 1.65 1.36 3.57
CA ILE A 56 3.02 1.18 4.05
C ILE A 56 3.67 2.56 4.02
N ALA A 57 3.97 3.11 5.19
CA ALA A 57 4.49 4.46 5.30
C ALA A 57 6.01 4.47 5.20
N VAL A 58 6.53 5.37 4.36
CA VAL A 58 7.98 5.58 4.22
C VAL A 58 8.38 6.79 5.05
N SER A 59 9.40 6.66 5.87
CA SER A 59 9.89 7.72 6.74
C SER A 59 11.40 7.82 6.73
N ASP A 60 11.90 8.97 7.18
CA ASP A 60 13.33 9.16 7.37
C ASP A 60 13.78 8.57 8.71
N PRO A 61 15.09 8.21 8.84
CA PRO A 61 15.60 7.55 10.04
C PRO A 61 15.36 8.29 11.35
N SER A 62 15.36 9.62 11.31
CA SER A 62 15.20 10.45 12.50
C SER A 62 13.74 10.69 12.89
N GLU A 63 12.80 10.23 12.06
CA GLU A 63 11.39 10.50 12.27
C GLU A 63 10.75 9.37 13.09
N ASN A 64 9.89 9.78 14.01
CA ASN A 64 9.11 8.86 14.81
C ASN A 64 7.67 9.34 14.83
N HIS A 65 6.88 8.86 13.87
CA HIS A 65 5.49 9.25 13.72
C HIS A 65 4.56 8.23 14.36
N ASN A 66 3.50 8.76 14.98
CA ASN A 66 2.44 7.92 15.51
C ASN A 66 1.36 7.79 14.42
N TYR A 67 1.48 6.77 13.61
CA TYR A 67 0.55 6.54 12.49
C TYR A 67 -0.79 5.98 12.95
N SER A 68 -1.84 6.29 12.21
CA SER A 68 -3.16 5.70 12.44
C SER A 68 -3.21 4.24 11.95
N GLU A 69 -4.29 3.56 12.27
CA GLU A 69 -4.40 2.10 12.10
C GLU A 69 -4.33 1.60 10.65
N GLU A 70 -4.64 2.46 9.66
CA GLU A 70 -4.53 2.07 8.26
C GLU A 70 -3.10 1.83 7.82
N VAL A 71 -2.11 2.31 8.59
CA VAL A 71 -0.70 2.06 8.32
C VAL A 71 -0.32 0.70 8.91
N VAL A 72 -0.15 -0.27 8.03
CA VAL A 72 0.07 -1.67 8.42
C VAL A 72 1.55 -2.04 8.52
N SER A 73 2.43 -1.23 7.92
CA SER A 73 3.87 -1.45 7.97
C SER A 73 4.59 -0.13 7.70
N GLN A 74 5.89 -0.11 8.01
CA GLN A 74 6.70 1.09 7.84
C GLN A 74 8.03 0.72 7.18
N ILE A 75 8.52 1.62 6.33
CA ILE A 75 9.83 1.53 5.70
C ILE A 75 10.63 2.75 6.14
N GLU A 76 11.76 2.51 6.78
CA GLU A 76 12.78 3.53 6.98
C GLU A 76 13.57 3.66 5.68
N ARG A 77 13.57 4.84 5.08
CA ARG A 77 14.02 5.06 3.70
C ARG A 77 15.36 4.43 3.35
N ASN A 78 16.31 4.46 4.27
CA ASN A 78 17.67 3.98 4.02
C ASN A 78 17.96 2.58 4.60
N LYS A 79 16.95 1.90 5.09
CA LYS A 79 17.09 0.60 5.73
C LYS A 79 16.60 -0.52 4.81
N LEU A 80 17.53 -1.21 4.18
CA LEU A 80 17.21 -2.25 3.18
C LEU A 80 16.32 -3.36 3.74
N GLU A 81 16.52 -3.73 4.99
CA GLU A 81 15.72 -4.77 5.66
C GLU A 81 14.23 -4.44 5.65
N ASP A 82 13.89 -3.15 5.76
CA ASP A 82 12.49 -2.73 5.76
C ASP A 82 11.84 -2.94 4.40
N TYR A 83 12.60 -2.82 3.32
CA TYR A 83 12.11 -3.11 1.97
C TYR A 83 11.83 -4.59 1.80
N TYR A 84 12.70 -5.46 2.31
CA TYR A 84 12.46 -6.91 2.31
C TYR A 84 11.19 -7.25 3.08
N ARG A 85 11.04 -6.68 4.27
CA ARG A 85 9.87 -6.92 5.10
C ARG A 85 8.59 -6.43 4.44
N ALA A 86 8.63 -5.27 3.79
CA ALA A 86 7.48 -4.73 3.05
C ALA A 86 7.12 -5.64 1.88
N ALA A 87 8.11 -6.11 1.13
CA ALA A 87 7.88 -7.03 0.01
C ALA A 87 7.25 -8.34 0.48
N ASP A 88 7.75 -8.89 1.59
CA ASP A 88 7.17 -10.08 2.18
C ASP A 88 5.72 -9.86 2.59
N PHE A 89 5.44 -8.73 3.21
CA PHE A 89 4.07 -8.37 3.59
C PHE A 89 3.15 -8.35 2.36
N ILE A 90 3.58 -7.70 1.29
CA ILE A 90 2.79 -7.59 0.07
C ILE A 90 2.54 -8.98 -0.54
N ASN A 91 3.58 -9.81 -0.60
CA ASN A 91 3.50 -11.15 -1.20
C ASN A 91 2.57 -12.09 -0.43
N HIS A 92 2.43 -11.89 0.88
CA HIS A 92 1.56 -12.71 1.73
C HIS A 92 0.21 -12.06 2.01
N SER A 93 -0.03 -10.87 1.49
CA SER A 93 -1.29 -10.15 1.67
C SER A 93 -2.26 -10.44 0.53
N ASP A 94 -3.51 -10.09 0.76
CA ASP A 94 -4.55 -10.18 -0.27
C ASP A 94 -4.68 -8.89 -1.08
N THR A 95 -3.60 -8.14 -1.21
CA THR A 95 -3.59 -6.87 -1.94
C THR A 95 -3.89 -7.11 -3.42
N ASP A 96 -4.89 -6.41 -3.92
CA ASP A 96 -5.29 -6.49 -5.34
C ASP A 96 -4.60 -5.42 -6.17
N VAL A 97 -4.42 -4.23 -5.60
CA VAL A 97 -3.83 -3.08 -6.29
C VAL A 97 -2.76 -2.46 -5.40
N LEU A 98 -1.58 -2.27 -5.98
CA LEU A 98 -0.48 -1.58 -5.31
C LEU A 98 -0.33 -0.18 -5.92
N CYS A 99 -0.46 0.84 -5.09
CA CYS A 99 -0.35 2.23 -5.50
C CYS A 99 0.92 2.84 -4.92
N LEU A 100 1.95 2.96 -5.75
CA LEU A 100 3.24 3.50 -5.35
C LEU A 100 3.24 5.01 -5.56
N GLN A 101 3.31 5.76 -4.45
CA GLN A 101 3.39 7.21 -4.49
C GLN A 101 4.86 7.61 -4.61
N HIS A 102 5.33 7.70 -5.85
CA HIS A 102 6.73 7.96 -6.13
C HIS A 102 7.05 9.45 -6.10
N GLU A 103 8.11 9.79 -5.37
CA GLU A 103 8.68 11.11 -5.33
C GLU A 103 10.18 10.98 -5.53
N PHE A 104 10.78 11.95 -6.23
CA PHE A 104 12.24 11.93 -6.45
C PHE A 104 12.98 11.85 -5.11
N GLY A 105 13.80 10.83 -4.97
CA GLY A 105 14.58 10.60 -3.76
C GLY A 105 13.84 9.97 -2.59
N LEU A 106 12.51 9.75 -2.70
CA LEU A 106 11.72 9.19 -1.60
C LEU A 106 12.26 7.85 -1.12
N PHE A 107 12.58 6.97 -2.06
CA PHE A 107 13.05 5.63 -1.75
C PHE A 107 14.58 5.53 -1.68
N GLY A 108 15.27 6.68 -1.65
CA GLY A 108 16.72 6.73 -1.64
C GLY A 108 17.29 6.39 -3.01
N ARG A 109 17.91 5.22 -3.16
CA ARG A 109 18.50 4.81 -4.43
C ARG A 109 17.44 4.16 -5.35
N PRO A 110 17.50 4.40 -6.67
CA PRO A 110 16.58 3.77 -7.61
C PRO A 110 16.51 2.25 -7.52
N GLN A 111 17.62 1.61 -7.16
CA GLN A 111 17.70 0.16 -7.02
C GLN A 111 16.71 -0.39 -5.98
N LYS A 112 16.40 0.38 -4.93
CA LYS A 112 15.47 -0.05 -3.88
C LYS A 112 14.05 -0.17 -4.40
N ILE A 113 13.63 0.76 -5.26
CA ILE A 113 12.32 0.70 -5.90
C ILE A 113 12.26 -0.52 -6.80
N THR A 114 13.27 -0.71 -7.63
CA THR A 114 13.37 -1.85 -8.53
C THR A 114 13.26 -3.15 -7.76
N PHE A 115 14.00 -3.26 -6.66
CA PHE A 115 13.97 -4.43 -5.80
C PHE A 115 12.55 -4.69 -5.28
N LEU A 116 11.89 -3.67 -4.75
CA LEU A 116 10.54 -3.80 -4.20
C LEU A 116 9.55 -4.30 -5.25
N LEU A 117 9.63 -3.77 -6.47
CA LEU A 117 8.73 -4.15 -7.55
C LEU A 117 8.97 -5.59 -8.04
N PHE A 118 10.23 -6.00 -8.16
CA PHE A 118 10.55 -7.34 -8.64
C PHE A 118 10.38 -8.43 -7.58
N TYR A 119 10.55 -8.09 -6.33
CA TYR A 119 10.43 -9.07 -5.25
C TYR A 119 9.00 -9.63 -5.13
N GLN A 120 8.02 -8.93 -5.67
CA GLN A 120 6.64 -9.38 -5.66
C GLN A 120 6.36 -10.60 -6.53
N GLU A 121 7.28 -10.89 -7.43
CA GLU A 121 7.13 -12.06 -8.30
C GLU A 121 7.45 -13.34 -7.54
#